data_f6db82f11843efe619fce91f0241fe61
#
_entry.id   f6db82f11843efe619fce91f0241fe61
#
_cell.length_a   1.000
_cell.length_b   1.000
_cell.length_c   1.000
_cell.angle_alpha   90.00
_cell.angle_beta   90.00
_cell.angle_gamma   90.00
#
_symmetry.space_group_name_H-M   'P 1'
#
loop_
_entity.id
_entity.type
_entity.pdbx_description
1 polymer ?
#
loop_
_entity_poly.entity_id
_entity_poly.type
_entity_poly.pdbx_seq_one_letter_code
_entity_poly.pdbx_strand_id
1 'polypeptide(L)'
;MGERPSRVYKISGESGCGKTTLARAIVQLLEEQGKKVLMLSQDDFFHLPPRQNHNKRVEDFSWIGPQEVDFELLNGCIRSAIEGLETTQKIPVMNWERDEQEWVEVSTEGLDAIVVEGTYVLHEKAEDEVGIFFTHTYEDTKEARIARNREVVDDFIQRVLAREHELIAPLKEHADFSISTDYRIIKPQ
;
A
#
# COMPACT_ATOMS: atom_id res chain seq x y z
N MET A 1 4.64 -30.04 14.58
CA MET A 1 5.57 -28.99 14.11
C MET A 1 4.69 -27.79 13.89
N GLY A 2 4.80 -26.75 14.73
CA GLY A 2 4.00 -25.56 14.59
C GLY A 2 4.37 -24.84 13.28
N GLU A 3 3.37 -24.61 12.45
CA GLU A 3 3.52 -23.76 11.28
C GLU A 3 4.03 -22.40 11.76
N ARG A 4 5.09 -21.87 11.12
CA ARG A 4 5.53 -20.51 11.41
C ARG A 4 4.44 -19.58 10.89
N PRO A 5 4.02 -18.59 11.67
CA PRO A 5 3.04 -17.63 11.19
C PRO A 5 3.54 -16.95 9.90
N SER A 6 2.66 -16.77 8.96
CA SER A 6 2.94 -16.02 7.74
C SER A 6 3.47 -14.63 8.11
N ARG A 7 4.52 -14.17 7.42
CA ARG A 7 5.12 -12.87 7.69
C ARG A 7 4.46 -11.79 6.84
N VAL A 8 4.04 -10.71 7.46
CA VAL A 8 3.45 -9.56 6.77
C VAL A 8 4.49 -8.46 6.61
N TYR A 9 4.64 -7.97 5.37
CA TYR A 9 5.48 -6.83 5.03
C TYR A 9 4.60 -5.69 4.56
N LYS A 10 4.64 -4.55 5.22
CA LYS A 10 3.91 -3.34 4.87
C LYS A 10 4.87 -2.28 4.34
N ILE A 11 4.65 -1.81 3.10
CA ILE A 11 5.53 -0.87 2.41
C ILE A 11 4.76 0.43 2.20
N SER A 12 5.19 1.49 2.88
CA SER A 12 4.55 2.81 2.83
C SER A 12 5.48 3.88 2.28
N GLY A 13 4.88 4.98 1.87
CA GLY A 13 5.55 6.18 1.35
C GLY A 13 4.68 6.90 0.34
N GLU A 14 5.12 8.06 -0.10
CA GLU A 14 4.36 8.91 -1.00
C GLU A 14 4.24 8.36 -2.43
N SER A 15 3.36 8.96 -3.22
CA SER A 15 3.14 8.55 -4.62
C SER A 15 4.44 8.68 -5.43
N GLY A 16 4.73 7.65 -6.23
CA GLY A 16 5.88 7.66 -7.13
C GLY A 16 7.22 7.20 -6.52
N CYS A 17 7.34 6.97 -5.21
CA CYS A 17 8.59 6.62 -4.53
C CYS A 17 9.11 5.20 -4.81
N GLY A 18 8.34 4.32 -5.45
CA GLY A 18 8.79 2.97 -5.81
C GLY A 18 8.23 1.83 -4.94
N LYS A 19 7.19 2.06 -4.13
CA LYS A 19 6.54 1.04 -3.28
C LYS A 19 6.20 -0.25 -4.03
N THR A 20 5.46 -0.11 -5.12
CA THR A 20 5.03 -1.26 -5.94
C THR A 20 6.22 -2.01 -6.56
N THR A 21 7.29 -1.30 -6.92
CA THR A 21 8.52 -1.91 -7.45
C THR A 21 9.21 -2.75 -6.38
N LEU A 22 9.35 -2.21 -5.16
CA LEU A 22 9.91 -2.94 -4.03
C LEU A 22 9.04 -4.12 -3.63
N ALA A 23 7.71 -3.93 -3.56
CA ALA A 23 6.77 -4.99 -3.24
C ALA A 23 6.93 -6.19 -4.18
N ARG A 24 6.95 -5.94 -5.49
CA ARG A 24 7.17 -6.98 -6.50
C ARG A 24 8.52 -7.66 -6.36
N ALA A 25 9.59 -6.91 -6.06
CA ALA A 25 10.92 -7.49 -5.85
C ALA A 25 10.95 -8.40 -4.61
N ILE A 26 10.28 -8.03 -3.51
CA ILE A 26 10.16 -8.88 -2.32
C ILE A 26 9.37 -10.15 -2.64
N VAL A 27 8.24 -10.02 -3.35
CA VAL A 27 7.42 -11.18 -3.79
C VAL A 27 8.28 -12.13 -4.60
N GLN A 28 8.96 -11.62 -5.65
CA GLN A 28 9.82 -12.44 -6.50
C GLN A 28 10.91 -13.17 -5.71
N LEU A 29 11.62 -12.48 -4.82
CA LEU A 29 12.66 -13.08 -3.98
C LEU A 29 12.13 -14.19 -3.06
N LEU A 30 10.93 -14.04 -2.53
CA LEU A 30 10.30 -15.05 -1.68
C LEU A 30 9.83 -16.25 -2.52
N GLU A 31 9.26 -16.00 -3.69
CA GLU A 31 8.84 -17.06 -4.64
C GLU A 31 10.01 -17.87 -5.17
N GLU A 32 11.15 -17.24 -5.45
CA GLU A 32 12.40 -17.92 -5.83
C GLU A 32 12.93 -18.84 -4.72
N GLN A 33 12.56 -18.58 -3.45
CA GLN A 33 12.84 -19.45 -2.30
C GLN A 33 11.75 -20.53 -2.09
N GLY A 34 10.80 -20.67 -3.01
CA GLY A 34 9.71 -21.62 -2.93
C GLY A 34 8.59 -21.23 -1.97
N LYS A 35 8.49 -19.92 -1.61
CA LYS A 35 7.45 -19.40 -0.74
C LYS A 35 6.20 -19.05 -1.52
N LYS A 36 5.03 -19.28 -0.92
CA LYS A 36 3.76 -18.76 -1.43
C LYS A 36 3.51 -17.38 -0.86
N VAL A 37 3.30 -16.40 -1.72
CA VAL A 37 3.17 -14.98 -1.33
C VAL A 37 1.88 -14.39 -1.90
N LEU A 38 1.12 -13.69 -1.06
CA LEU A 38 0.02 -12.84 -1.49
C LEU A 38 0.49 -11.39 -1.50
N MET A 39 0.30 -10.69 -2.64
CA MET A 39 0.53 -9.25 -2.73
C MET A 39 -0.81 -8.51 -2.73
N LEU A 40 -0.94 -7.51 -1.85
CA LEU A 40 -2.09 -6.62 -1.77
C LEU A 40 -1.64 -5.18 -2.02
N SER A 41 -2.40 -4.45 -2.84
CA SER A 41 -2.25 -3.01 -3.00
C SER A 41 -3.36 -2.28 -2.23
N GLN A 42 -2.99 -1.33 -1.37
CA GLN A 42 -3.97 -0.49 -0.68
C GLN A 42 -4.88 0.26 -1.67
N ASP A 43 -4.37 0.60 -2.85
CA ASP A 43 -5.13 1.33 -3.86
C ASP A 43 -6.37 0.55 -4.34
N ASP A 44 -6.38 -0.76 -4.16
CA ASP A 44 -7.53 -1.62 -4.46
C ASP A 44 -8.64 -1.54 -3.40
N PHE A 45 -8.31 -1.02 -2.21
CA PHE A 45 -9.21 -0.93 -1.05
C PHE A 45 -9.74 0.49 -0.80
N PHE A 46 -9.68 1.39 -1.75
CA PHE A 46 -10.38 2.68 -1.64
C PHE A 46 -11.90 2.47 -1.60
N HIS A 47 -12.60 3.23 -0.76
CA HIS A 47 -14.07 3.23 -0.70
C HIS A 47 -14.72 3.68 -2.01
N LEU A 48 -14.03 4.50 -2.78
CA LEU A 48 -14.55 5.09 -4.02
C LEU A 48 -13.59 4.84 -5.18
N PRO A 49 -14.10 4.55 -6.39
CA PRO A 49 -13.31 4.52 -7.60
C PRO A 49 -12.56 5.84 -7.86
N PRO A 50 -11.49 5.83 -8.65
CA PRO A 50 -10.56 6.97 -8.77
C PRO A 50 -11.20 8.33 -9.07
N ARG A 51 -12.14 8.40 -10.03
CA ARG A 51 -12.81 9.66 -10.39
C ARG A 51 -13.77 10.12 -9.30
N GLN A 52 -14.49 9.18 -8.70
CA GLN A 52 -15.42 9.50 -7.61
C GLN A 52 -14.64 9.96 -6.37
N ASN A 53 -13.50 9.31 -6.08
CA ASN A 53 -12.63 9.72 -5.00
C ASN A 53 -12.03 11.12 -5.25
N HIS A 54 -11.60 11.40 -6.48
CA HIS A 54 -11.14 12.74 -6.87
C HIS A 54 -12.26 13.79 -6.66
N ASN A 55 -13.46 13.54 -7.13
CA ASN A 55 -14.60 14.45 -6.95
C ASN A 55 -14.90 14.69 -5.47
N LYS A 56 -14.86 13.61 -4.66
CA LYS A 56 -15.06 13.72 -3.21
C LYS A 56 -13.98 14.58 -2.55
N ARG A 57 -12.72 14.46 -2.95
CA ARG A 57 -11.60 15.30 -2.49
C ARG A 57 -11.80 16.78 -2.87
N VAL A 58 -12.40 17.06 -4.04
CA VAL A 58 -12.73 18.42 -4.49
C VAL A 58 -13.86 19.01 -3.66
N GLU A 59 -14.90 18.23 -3.36
CA GLU A 59 -16.04 18.66 -2.55
C GLU A 59 -15.67 18.83 -1.07
N ASP A 60 -14.85 17.93 -0.56
CA ASP A 60 -14.46 17.88 0.85
C ASP A 60 -12.97 17.58 0.98
N PHE A 61 -12.16 18.61 1.15
CA PHE A 61 -10.71 18.48 1.28
C PHE A 61 -10.28 17.69 2.54
N SER A 62 -11.13 17.62 3.57
CA SER A 62 -10.87 16.82 4.77
C SER A 62 -11.01 15.31 4.53
N TRP A 63 -11.61 14.92 3.40
CA TRP A 63 -11.69 13.52 2.96
C TRP A 63 -10.31 12.91 2.65
N ILE A 64 -9.32 13.74 2.29
CA ILE A 64 -7.96 13.28 1.95
C ILE A 64 -7.31 12.63 3.17
N GLY A 65 -6.93 11.36 3.03
CA GLY A 65 -6.21 10.65 4.07
C GLY A 65 -6.60 9.18 4.24
N PRO A 66 -6.22 8.57 5.39
CA PRO A 66 -6.51 7.16 5.67
C PRO A 66 -8.00 6.78 5.57
N GLN A 67 -8.91 7.72 5.83
CA GLN A 67 -10.37 7.52 5.73
C GLN A 67 -10.88 7.27 4.32
N GLU A 68 -10.05 7.44 3.28
CA GLU A 68 -10.39 7.06 1.92
C GLU A 68 -10.32 5.55 1.70
N VAL A 69 -9.62 4.84 2.59
CA VAL A 69 -9.30 3.41 2.49
C VAL A 69 -10.15 2.59 3.43
N ASP A 70 -10.69 1.49 2.95
CA ASP A 70 -11.35 0.48 3.77
C ASP A 70 -10.30 -0.41 4.47
N PHE A 71 -9.74 0.12 5.56
CA PHE A 71 -8.79 -0.62 6.39
C PHE A 71 -9.42 -1.81 7.09
N GLU A 72 -10.71 -1.77 7.40
CA GLU A 72 -11.41 -2.90 8.00
C GLU A 72 -11.39 -4.10 7.04
N LEU A 73 -11.71 -3.87 5.77
CA LEU A 73 -11.64 -4.90 4.73
C LEU A 73 -10.19 -5.35 4.48
N LEU A 74 -9.23 -4.42 4.32
CA LEU A 74 -7.82 -4.76 4.07
C LEU A 74 -7.24 -5.60 5.20
N ASN A 75 -7.39 -5.16 6.45
CA ASN A 75 -6.87 -5.89 7.61
C ASN A 75 -7.65 -7.19 7.86
N GLY A 76 -8.94 -7.24 7.51
CA GLY A 76 -9.75 -8.45 7.51
C GLY A 76 -9.19 -9.51 6.56
N CYS A 77 -8.85 -9.12 5.32
CA CYS A 77 -8.21 -10.00 4.33
C CYS A 77 -6.85 -10.51 4.82
N ILE A 78 -6.01 -9.64 5.37
CA ILE A 78 -4.70 -10.01 5.91
C ILE A 78 -4.86 -11.03 7.05
N ARG A 79 -5.72 -10.75 8.02
CA ARG A 79 -5.97 -11.62 9.19
C ARG A 79 -6.49 -12.98 8.77
N SER A 80 -7.52 -13.02 7.92
CA SER A 80 -8.10 -14.26 7.42
C SER A 80 -7.05 -15.14 6.71
N ALA A 81 -6.17 -14.52 5.93
CA ALA A 81 -5.10 -15.21 5.22
C ALA A 81 -4.02 -15.76 6.17
N ILE A 82 -3.63 -14.99 7.21
CA ILE A 82 -2.63 -15.43 8.21
C ILE A 82 -3.17 -16.57 9.07
N GLU A 83 -4.42 -16.45 9.51
CA GLU A 83 -5.07 -17.44 10.39
C GLU A 83 -5.52 -18.68 9.63
N GLY A 84 -5.42 -18.67 8.29
CA GLY A 84 -5.85 -19.79 7.44
C GLY A 84 -7.33 -20.12 7.57
N LEU A 85 -8.17 -19.09 7.81
CA LEU A 85 -9.62 -19.26 8.01
C LEU A 85 -10.31 -19.72 6.74
N GLU A 86 -9.78 -19.32 5.60
CA GLU A 86 -10.30 -19.66 4.27
C GLU A 86 -9.16 -20.02 3.35
N THR A 87 -9.39 -20.95 2.44
CA THR A 87 -8.41 -21.34 1.40
C THR A 87 -8.49 -20.44 0.16
N THR A 88 -9.56 -19.66 0.07
CA THR A 88 -9.82 -18.71 -1.03
C THR A 88 -10.53 -17.49 -0.46
N GLN A 89 -10.12 -16.31 -0.89
CA GLN A 89 -10.76 -15.05 -0.48
C GLN A 89 -11.16 -14.24 -1.71
N LYS A 90 -12.24 -13.47 -1.60
CA LYS A 90 -12.56 -12.41 -2.56
C LYS A 90 -11.94 -11.12 -2.09
N ILE A 91 -11.08 -10.54 -2.93
CA ILE A 91 -10.45 -9.24 -2.68
C ILE A 91 -10.87 -8.23 -3.76
N PRO A 92 -10.98 -6.95 -3.42
CA PRO A 92 -11.23 -5.92 -4.40
C PRO A 92 -9.99 -5.69 -5.27
N VAL A 93 -10.22 -5.29 -6.51
CA VAL A 93 -9.18 -4.81 -7.45
C VAL A 93 -9.71 -3.58 -8.16
N MET A 94 -8.95 -2.50 -8.15
CA MET A 94 -9.33 -1.24 -8.77
C MET A 94 -9.03 -1.25 -10.27
N ASN A 95 -10.06 -1.18 -11.09
CA ASN A 95 -9.94 -1.00 -12.53
C ASN A 95 -9.88 0.50 -12.86
N TRP A 96 -8.66 1.03 -13.00
CA TRP A 96 -8.40 2.45 -13.24
C TRP A 96 -8.93 2.96 -14.59
N GLU A 97 -9.01 2.09 -15.61
CA GLU A 97 -9.49 2.47 -16.93
C GLU A 97 -11.01 2.62 -16.95
N ARG A 98 -11.70 1.68 -16.28
CA ARG A 98 -13.18 1.68 -16.21
C ARG A 98 -13.73 2.54 -15.09
N ASP A 99 -12.88 2.97 -14.15
CA ASP A 99 -13.28 3.68 -12.93
C ASP A 99 -14.25 2.86 -12.08
N GLU A 100 -13.92 1.58 -11.88
CA GLU A 100 -14.74 0.60 -11.17
C GLU A 100 -13.89 -0.24 -10.21
N GLN A 101 -14.50 -0.75 -9.16
CA GLN A 101 -13.92 -1.76 -8.30
C GLN A 101 -14.49 -3.13 -8.69
N GLU A 102 -13.63 -4.06 -9.02
CA GLU A 102 -13.94 -5.44 -9.34
C GLU A 102 -13.57 -6.35 -8.18
N TRP A 103 -14.10 -7.57 -8.13
CA TRP A 103 -13.76 -8.55 -7.10
C TRP A 103 -13.16 -9.79 -7.75
N VAL A 104 -11.99 -10.21 -7.26
CA VAL A 104 -11.30 -11.39 -7.74
C VAL A 104 -11.13 -12.42 -6.63
N GLU A 105 -11.16 -13.70 -6.98
CA GLU A 105 -10.84 -14.78 -6.04
C GLU A 105 -9.34 -15.05 -6.06
N VAL A 106 -8.73 -15.09 -4.86
CA VAL A 106 -7.33 -15.41 -4.67
C VAL A 106 -7.19 -16.61 -3.72
N SER A 107 -6.25 -17.50 -4.00
CA SER A 107 -5.93 -18.59 -3.09
C SER A 107 -5.09 -18.08 -1.93
N THR A 108 -5.51 -18.43 -0.71
CA THR A 108 -4.80 -18.14 0.54
C THR A 108 -4.24 -19.41 1.19
N GLU A 109 -4.43 -20.57 0.53
CA GLU A 109 -3.98 -21.86 1.05
C GLU A 109 -2.45 -21.95 1.13
N GLY A 110 -1.95 -22.15 2.33
CA GLY A 110 -0.53 -22.39 2.58
C GLY A 110 0.37 -21.18 2.28
N LEU A 111 -0.12 -19.96 2.50
CA LEU A 111 0.67 -18.76 2.38
C LEU A 111 1.82 -18.72 3.40
N ASP A 112 3.01 -18.36 2.92
CA ASP A 112 4.19 -18.12 3.75
C ASP A 112 4.38 -16.63 4.08
N ALA A 113 3.88 -15.74 3.24
CA ALA A 113 4.02 -14.30 3.43
C ALA A 113 2.90 -13.50 2.73
N ILE A 114 2.67 -12.30 3.24
CA ILE A 114 1.81 -11.28 2.62
C ILE A 114 2.64 -10.01 2.47
N VAL A 115 2.61 -9.42 1.28
CA VAL A 115 3.24 -8.12 1.00
C VAL A 115 2.14 -7.12 0.70
N VAL A 116 2.05 -6.08 1.51
CA VAL A 116 1.05 -5.01 1.38
C VAL A 116 1.78 -3.72 1.04
N GLU A 117 1.39 -3.05 -0.04
CA GLU A 117 1.95 -1.75 -0.37
C GLU A 117 0.87 -0.69 -0.47
N GLY A 118 1.20 0.53 -0.09
CA GLY A 118 0.29 1.66 -0.20
C GLY A 118 0.74 2.87 0.61
N THR A 119 0.03 3.95 0.42
CA THR A 119 0.39 5.24 1.00
C THR A 119 0.28 5.24 2.52
N TYR A 120 -0.80 4.64 3.07
CA TYR A 120 -1.15 4.69 4.50
C TYR A 120 -1.04 3.35 5.22
N VAL A 121 -0.46 2.30 4.62
CA VAL A 121 -0.48 0.93 5.16
C VAL A 121 0.20 0.78 6.53
N LEU A 122 1.06 1.71 6.94
CA LEU A 122 1.67 1.74 8.26
C LEU A 122 0.81 2.44 9.32
N HIS A 123 -0.33 3.05 8.93
CA HIS A 123 -1.25 3.69 9.87
C HIS A 123 -1.77 2.70 10.94
N GLU A 124 -2.01 1.46 10.52
CA GLU A 124 -2.48 0.36 11.38
C GLU A 124 -1.54 -0.85 11.30
N LYS A 125 -0.24 -0.64 11.56
CA LYS A 125 0.75 -1.71 11.58
C LYS A 125 0.71 -2.45 12.93
N ALA A 126 0.60 -3.79 12.90
CA ALA A 126 0.75 -4.64 14.07
C ALA A 126 2.23 -4.84 14.45
N GLU A 127 2.50 -5.22 15.71
CA GLU A 127 3.88 -5.35 16.24
C GLU A 127 4.69 -6.45 15.54
N ASP A 128 4.04 -7.52 15.10
CA ASP A 128 4.67 -8.67 14.42
C ASP A 128 4.81 -8.48 12.90
N GLU A 129 4.31 -7.38 12.36
CA GLU A 129 4.46 -7.00 10.95
C GLU A 129 5.75 -6.22 10.71
N VAL A 130 6.34 -6.39 9.53
CA VAL A 130 7.54 -5.65 9.11
C VAL A 130 7.14 -4.40 8.33
N GLY A 131 7.42 -3.23 8.89
CA GLY A 131 7.18 -1.94 8.27
C GLY A 131 8.39 -1.42 7.50
N ILE A 132 8.17 -0.99 6.25
CA ILE A 132 9.18 -0.36 5.39
C ILE A 132 8.62 0.98 4.92
N PHE A 133 9.38 2.05 5.09
CA PHE A 133 8.97 3.40 4.73
C PHE A 133 9.93 4.05 3.72
N PHE A 134 9.42 4.56 2.61
CA PHE A 134 10.18 5.39 1.68
C PHE A 134 10.20 6.85 2.15
N THR A 135 11.38 7.44 2.26
CA THR A 135 11.55 8.84 2.70
C THR A 135 11.45 9.86 1.56
N HIS A 136 11.21 9.41 0.34
CA HIS A 136 10.95 10.30 -0.79
C HIS A 136 9.67 11.10 -0.56
N THR A 137 9.73 12.39 -0.82
CA THR A 137 8.59 13.30 -0.79
C THR A 137 7.93 13.41 -2.18
N TYR A 138 6.76 14.01 -2.25
CA TYR A 138 6.09 14.31 -3.52
C TYR A 138 6.90 15.25 -4.41
N GLU A 139 7.81 16.05 -3.86
CA GLU A 139 8.74 16.88 -4.62
C GLU A 139 9.82 16.04 -5.29
N ASP A 140 10.42 15.08 -4.55
CA ASP A 140 11.45 14.17 -5.06
C ASP A 140 10.90 13.27 -6.18
N THR A 141 9.61 12.91 -6.10
CA THR A 141 8.96 11.98 -7.03
C THR A 141 8.23 12.64 -8.20
N LYS A 142 8.30 13.95 -8.33
CA LYS A 142 7.55 14.73 -9.33
C LYS A 142 7.75 14.22 -10.77
N GLU A 143 8.99 13.99 -11.17
CA GLU A 143 9.29 13.49 -12.53
C GLU A 143 8.73 12.08 -12.76
N ALA A 144 8.86 11.20 -11.78
CA ALA A 144 8.32 9.83 -11.85
C ALA A 144 6.79 9.82 -11.93
N ARG A 145 6.10 10.74 -11.25
CA ARG A 145 4.63 10.87 -11.30
C ARG A 145 4.16 11.41 -12.65
N ILE A 146 4.84 12.43 -13.17
CA ILE A 146 4.55 12.98 -14.51
C ILE A 146 4.73 11.90 -15.59
N ALA A 147 5.80 11.10 -15.51
CA ALA A 147 6.06 10.03 -16.47
C ALA A 147 4.98 8.94 -16.48
N ARG A 148 4.26 8.72 -15.34
CA ARG A 148 3.14 7.77 -15.25
C ARG A 148 1.86 8.25 -15.94
N ASN A 149 1.74 9.55 -16.24
CA ASN A 149 0.60 10.20 -16.91
C ASN A 149 -0.78 9.84 -16.31
N ARG A 150 -0.85 9.59 -15.00
CA ARG A 150 -2.08 9.25 -14.29
C ARG A 150 -2.77 10.45 -13.65
N GLU A 151 -2.04 11.56 -13.49
CA GLU A 151 -2.51 12.75 -12.80
C GLU A 151 -2.34 13.99 -13.68
N VAL A 152 -3.36 14.84 -13.70
CA VAL A 152 -3.24 16.19 -14.24
C VAL A 152 -2.47 17.03 -13.20
N VAL A 153 -1.35 17.60 -13.59
CA VAL A 153 -0.56 18.48 -12.70
C VAL A 153 -1.22 19.85 -12.66
N ASP A 154 -2.13 20.04 -11.72
CA ASP A 154 -2.77 21.33 -11.44
C ASP A 154 -2.55 21.76 -9.97
N ASP A 155 -2.99 22.97 -9.64
CA ASP A 155 -2.85 23.52 -8.29
C ASP A 155 -3.62 22.71 -7.24
N PHE A 156 -4.73 22.07 -7.62
CA PHE A 156 -5.50 21.23 -6.70
C PHE A 156 -4.71 19.97 -6.33
N ILE A 157 -4.13 19.29 -7.31
CA ILE A 157 -3.30 18.10 -7.07
C ILE A 157 -2.07 18.44 -6.22
N GLN A 158 -1.44 19.61 -6.42
CA GLN A 158 -0.34 20.04 -5.56
C GLN A 158 -0.79 20.19 -4.09
N ARG A 159 -1.97 20.72 -3.84
CA ARG A 159 -2.55 20.82 -2.48
C ARG A 159 -2.86 19.46 -1.90
N VAL A 160 -3.39 18.53 -2.72
CA VAL A 160 -3.64 17.14 -2.30
C VAL A 160 -2.34 16.48 -1.84
N LEU A 161 -1.28 16.57 -2.65
CA LEU A 161 0.02 15.99 -2.35
C LEU A 161 0.65 16.59 -1.08
N ALA A 162 0.53 17.90 -0.89
CA ALA A 162 0.98 18.55 0.34
C ALA A 162 0.22 18.03 1.56
N ARG A 163 -1.10 17.85 1.43
CA ARG A 163 -1.92 17.28 2.50
C ARG A 163 -1.58 15.82 2.78
N GLU A 164 -1.40 15.02 1.73
CA GLU A 164 -0.95 13.63 1.86
C GLU A 164 0.41 13.56 2.57
N HIS A 165 1.36 14.45 2.21
CA HIS A 165 2.67 14.53 2.88
C HIS A 165 2.54 14.72 4.40
N GLU A 166 1.70 15.66 4.84
CA GLU A 166 1.46 15.89 6.27
C GLU A 166 0.97 14.64 7.02
N LEU A 167 0.19 13.79 6.34
CA LEU A 167 -0.41 12.58 6.90
C LEU A 167 0.52 11.37 6.82
N ILE A 168 1.38 11.32 5.79
CA ILE A 168 2.26 10.19 5.53
C ILE A 168 3.58 10.31 6.30
N ALA A 169 4.18 11.50 6.37
CA ALA A 169 5.49 11.70 6.97
C ALA A 169 5.61 11.13 8.40
N PRO A 170 4.59 11.26 9.29
CA PRO A 170 4.63 10.66 10.63
C PRO A 170 4.66 9.13 10.64
N LEU A 171 4.17 8.46 9.57
CA LEU A 171 4.13 7.00 9.50
C LEU A 171 5.53 6.36 9.48
N LYS A 172 6.56 7.15 9.20
CA LYS A 172 7.97 6.72 9.34
C LYS A 172 8.29 6.18 10.72
N GLU A 173 7.66 6.69 11.77
CA GLU A 173 7.87 6.24 13.15
C GLU A 173 7.40 4.81 13.40
N HIS A 174 6.49 4.30 12.55
CA HIS A 174 5.97 2.93 12.62
C HIS A 174 6.79 1.94 11.79
N ALA A 175 7.82 2.40 11.08
CA ALA A 175 8.63 1.57 10.20
C ALA A 175 9.81 0.92 10.93
N ASP A 176 10.07 -0.35 10.62
CA ASP A 176 11.27 -1.07 11.07
C ASP A 176 12.48 -0.76 10.19
N PHE A 177 12.23 -0.31 8.95
CA PHE A 177 13.25 0.09 7.98
C PHE A 177 12.77 1.30 7.19
N SER A 178 13.71 2.21 6.87
CA SER A 178 13.46 3.30 5.93
C SER A 178 14.32 3.14 4.68
N ILE A 179 13.75 3.54 3.54
CA ILE A 179 14.46 3.65 2.26
C ILE A 179 14.71 5.13 1.99
N SER A 180 15.98 5.51 1.91
CA SER A 180 16.39 6.89 1.63
C SER A 180 16.15 7.28 0.16
N THR A 181 16.30 8.56 -0.14
CA THR A 181 16.13 9.11 -1.51
C THR A 181 17.16 8.59 -2.51
N ASP A 182 18.29 8.06 -2.04
CA ASP A 182 19.29 7.33 -2.84
C ASP A 182 19.08 5.78 -2.80
N TYR A 183 17.89 5.34 -2.39
CA TYR A 183 17.46 3.94 -2.32
C TYR A 183 18.31 3.03 -1.42
N ARG A 184 18.89 3.59 -0.36
CA ARG A 184 19.58 2.81 0.67
C ARG A 184 18.66 2.46 1.83
N ILE A 185 18.88 1.27 2.40
CA ILE A 185 18.16 0.84 3.60
C ILE A 185 18.80 1.50 4.83
N ILE A 186 17.99 2.18 5.61
CA ILE A 186 18.35 2.76 6.90
C ILE A 186 17.53 2.05 7.97
N LYS A 187 18.20 1.51 8.99
CA LYS A 187 17.53 1.02 10.20
C LYS A 187 17.23 2.23 11.09
N PRO A 188 16.07 2.28 11.76
CA PRO A 188 15.86 3.24 12.84
C PRO A 188 16.93 3.05 13.91
N GLN A 189 17.40 4.16 14.47
CA GLN A 189 18.31 4.15 15.63
C GLN A 189 17.54 3.84 16.90
#